data_386c8bce9326949d912290fd77ebf80f
#
_entry.id   386c8bce9326949d912290fd77ebf80f
#
_cell.length_a   1.000
_cell.length_b   1.000
_cell.length_c   1.000
_cell.angle_alpha   90.00
_cell.angle_beta   90.00
_cell.angle_gamma   90.00
#
_symmetry.space_group_name_H-M   'P 1'
#
loop_
_entity.id
_entity.type
_entity.pdbx_description
1 polymer ?
#
loop_
_entity_poly.entity_id
_entity_poly.type
_entity_poly.pdbx_seq_one_letter_code
_entity_poly.pdbx_strand_id
1 'polypeptide(L)'
;DAEGKVLYVWFDAPIGYISATKELTTQWADYWCKEDTRLVHFIGKDNIVFHCIIFPAMLRAHGGFVLPDNVPANEFLNIEGEKVSTSRNWAVWVNEYVKDFSGCEDVLRYVLCANAPETKDNDFTWKDFQDRNNSELVSIFGNFVNRTWVLMHKLCGGKVPKLHEDILDERDKALIEDI
;
A
#
# COMPACT_ATOMS: atom_id res chain seq x y z
N ASP A 1 33.74 17.73 -19.29
CA ASP A 1 34.35 18.63 -18.29
C ASP A 1 33.50 18.65 -17.04
N ALA A 2 33.96 17.98 -15.98
CA ALA A 2 33.21 17.82 -14.74
C ALA A 2 33.91 18.48 -13.52
N GLU A 3 34.90 19.31 -13.78
CA GLU A 3 35.65 20.00 -12.73
C GLU A 3 34.70 20.90 -11.91
N GLY A 4 34.70 20.74 -10.59
CA GLY A 4 33.81 21.44 -9.67
C GLY A 4 32.37 20.98 -9.64
N LYS A 5 32.03 19.89 -10.33
CA LYS A 5 30.67 19.27 -10.32
C LYS A 5 30.69 17.96 -9.56
N VAL A 6 29.54 17.61 -8.99
CA VAL A 6 29.30 16.32 -8.33
C VAL A 6 28.14 15.62 -9.03
N LEU A 7 28.09 14.29 -8.94
CA LEU A 7 26.94 13.53 -9.40
C LEU A 7 25.73 13.87 -8.53
N TYR A 8 24.60 14.03 -9.18
CA TYR A 8 23.33 14.21 -8.46
C TYR A 8 22.97 12.91 -7.76
N VAL A 9 22.74 12.97 -6.46
CA VAL A 9 22.54 11.78 -5.59
C VAL A 9 21.46 10.82 -6.09
N TRP A 10 20.41 11.31 -6.71
CA TRP A 10 19.34 10.46 -7.25
C TRP A 10 19.71 9.69 -8.51
N PHE A 11 20.88 9.95 -9.09
CA PHE A 11 21.35 9.15 -10.22
C PHE A 11 21.65 7.70 -9.80
N ASP A 12 22.25 7.51 -8.63
CA ASP A 12 22.65 6.20 -8.12
C ASP A 12 21.83 5.71 -6.92
N ALA A 13 21.06 6.57 -6.28
CA ALA A 13 20.26 6.24 -5.10
C ALA A 13 19.38 4.97 -5.25
N PRO A 14 18.72 4.72 -6.40
CA PRO A 14 17.91 3.51 -6.57
C PRO A 14 18.72 2.20 -6.52
N ILE A 15 20.03 2.20 -6.71
CA ILE A 15 20.91 1.04 -6.53
C ILE A 15 20.87 0.55 -5.08
N GLY A 16 20.54 1.44 -4.14
CA GLY A 16 20.37 1.11 -2.74
C GLY A 16 19.36 -0.01 -2.47
N TYR A 17 18.35 -0.18 -3.31
CA TYR A 17 17.40 -1.32 -3.19
C TYR A 17 18.10 -2.66 -3.36
N ILE A 18 18.98 -2.76 -4.36
CA ILE A 18 19.78 -3.98 -4.62
C ILE A 18 20.77 -4.19 -3.47
N SER A 19 21.43 -3.13 -3.03
CA SER A 19 22.39 -3.18 -1.93
C SER A 19 21.74 -3.67 -0.64
N ALA A 20 20.59 -3.14 -0.28
CA ALA A 20 19.83 -3.57 0.90
C ALA A 20 19.42 -5.06 0.82
N THR A 21 19.00 -5.53 -0.36
CA THR A 21 18.69 -6.95 -0.55
C THR A 21 19.94 -7.83 -0.40
N LYS A 22 21.07 -7.37 -0.89
CA LYS A 22 22.37 -8.11 -0.75
C LYS A 22 22.84 -8.17 0.69
N GLU A 23 22.58 -7.15 1.49
CA GLU A 23 22.89 -7.16 2.92
C GLU A 23 21.94 -8.10 3.70
N LEU A 24 20.68 -8.18 3.28
CA LEU A 24 19.67 -9.01 3.94
C LEU A 24 19.89 -10.51 3.68
N THR A 25 20.26 -10.91 2.45
CA THR A 25 20.32 -12.32 2.06
C THR A 25 21.36 -12.60 0.98
N THR A 26 22.01 -13.78 1.08
CA THR A 26 22.88 -14.30 0.02
C THR A 26 22.13 -14.69 -1.25
N GLN A 27 20.82 -14.89 -1.16
CA GLN A 27 19.93 -15.22 -2.29
C GLN A 27 19.37 -13.97 -3.00
N TRP A 28 20.02 -12.82 -2.85
CA TRP A 28 19.59 -11.55 -3.43
C TRP A 28 19.31 -11.61 -4.94
N ALA A 29 20.05 -12.47 -5.67
CA ALA A 29 19.88 -12.65 -7.11
C ALA A 29 18.51 -13.26 -7.48
N ASP A 30 17.91 -14.04 -6.56
CA ASP A 30 16.57 -14.59 -6.77
C ASP A 30 15.50 -13.50 -6.83
N TYR A 31 15.75 -12.36 -6.20
CA TYR A 31 14.85 -11.21 -6.18
C TYR A 31 15.09 -10.23 -7.34
N TRP A 32 16.32 -10.19 -7.87
CA TRP A 32 16.71 -9.13 -8.81
C TRP A 32 17.09 -9.62 -10.21
N CYS A 33 17.32 -10.93 -10.38
CA CYS A 33 17.89 -11.47 -11.61
C CYS A 33 17.10 -12.63 -12.23
N LYS A 34 16.11 -13.20 -11.53
CA LYS A 34 15.29 -14.28 -12.09
C LYS A 34 14.20 -13.74 -12.99
N GLU A 35 13.98 -14.37 -14.13
CA GLU A 35 13.00 -13.98 -15.13
C GLU A 35 11.53 -14.01 -14.63
N ASP A 36 11.23 -14.87 -13.64
CA ASP A 36 9.91 -15.00 -13.04
C ASP A 36 9.66 -14.01 -11.89
N THR A 37 10.64 -13.16 -11.56
CA THR A 37 10.50 -12.11 -10.56
C THR A 37 9.73 -10.91 -11.12
N ARG A 38 8.73 -10.45 -10.38
CA ARG A 38 8.01 -9.21 -10.67
C ARG A 38 8.53 -8.08 -9.76
N LEU A 39 9.06 -7.03 -10.38
CA LEU A 39 9.53 -5.84 -9.69
C LEU A 39 8.47 -4.73 -9.78
N VAL A 40 7.94 -4.30 -8.64
CA VAL A 40 6.96 -3.22 -8.56
C VAL A 40 7.48 -2.15 -7.60
N HIS A 41 7.51 -0.90 -8.05
CA HIS A 41 7.91 0.23 -7.24
C HIS A 41 6.70 1.07 -6.83
N PHE A 42 6.44 1.19 -5.53
CA PHE A 42 5.47 2.12 -4.99
C PHE A 42 6.19 3.39 -4.56
N ILE A 43 5.92 4.50 -5.22
CA ILE A 43 6.66 5.75 -5.07
C ILE A 43 5.73 6.97 -5.01
N GLY A 44 6.26 8.12 -4.60
CA GLY A 44 5.63 9.43 -4.85
C GLY A 44 5.96 9.95 -6.25
N LYS A 45 5.09 10.80 -6.80
CA LYS A 45 5.20 11.36 -8.16
C LYS A 45 6.53 12.05 -8.47
N ASP A 46 7.16 12.62 -7.46
CA ASP A 46 8.45 13.28 -7.57
C ASP A 46 9.62 12.32 -7.90
N ASN A 47 9.41 11.03 -7.74
CA ASN A 47 10.39 9.98 -8.03
C ASN A 47 10.16 9.24 -9.36
N ILE A 48 9.17 9.64 -10.16
CA ILE A 48 8.82 8.97 -11.42
C ILE A 48 10.01 8.89 -12.38
N VAL A 49 10.71 10.00 -12.60
CA VAL A 49 11.84 10.04 -13.54
C VAL A 49 12.94 9.05 -13.16
N PHE A 50 13.22 8.93 -11.85
CA PHE A 50 14.27 8.03 -11.37
C PHE A 50 13.90 6.57 -11.47
N HIS A 51 12.64 6.21 -11.22
CA HIS A 51 12.18 4.82 -11.20
C HIS A 51 11.66 4.33 -12.56
N CYS A 52 11.18 5.23 -13.42
CA CYS A 52 10.66 4.85 -14.74
C CYS A 52 11.67 5.03 -15.88
N ILE A 53 12.70 5.88 -15.71
CA ILE A 53 13.64 6.19 -16.77
C ILE A 53 15.07 5.84 -16.35
N ILE A 54 15.61 6.50 -15.33
CA ILE A 54 17.03 6.41 -14.99
C ILE A 54 17.40 5.02 -14.48
N PHE A 55 16.72 4.51 -13.47
CA PHE A 55 17.03 3.21 -12.89
C PHE A 55 16.83 2.05 -13.87
N PRO A 56 15.72 1.95 -14.61
CA PRO A 56 15.58 0.93 -15.66
C PRO A 56 16.64 1.03 -16.75
N ALA A 57 17.04 2.23 -17.15
CA ALA A 57 18.11 2.41 -18.13
C ALA A 57 19.47 1.88 -17.60
N MET A 58 19.78 2.12 -16.33
CA MET A 58 20.98 1.59 -15.68
C MET A 58 20.96 0.07 -15.57
N LEU A 59 19.83 -0.52 -15.13
CA LEU A 59 19.66 -1.98 -15.04
C LEU A 59 19.81 -2.63 -16.41
N ARG A 60 19.21 -2.04 -17.44
CA ARG A 60 19.29 -2.53 -18.80
C ARG A 60 20.70 -2.40 -19.38
N ALA A 61 21.38 -1.31 -19.13
CA ALA A 61 22.76 -1.10 -19.59
C ALA A 61 23.75 -2.06 -18.93
N HIS A 62 23.56 -2.36 -17.64
CA HIS A 62 24.36 -3.34 -16.92
C HIS A 62 24.07 -4.77 -17.41
N GLY A 63 22.81 -5.09 -17.62
CA GLY A 63 22.32 -6.43 -17.98
C GLY A 63 22.18 -7.36 -16.77
N GLY A 64 21.38 -8.42 -16.96
CA GLY A 64 21.17 -9.47 -15.96
C GLY A 64 20.25 -9.12 -14.78
N PHE A 65 19.60 -7.97 -14.81
CA PHE A 65 18.58 -7.57 -13.84
C PHE A 65 17.19 -7.57 -14.46
N VAL A 66 16.18 -7.87 -13.63
CA VAL A 66 14.78 -7.66 -14.02
C VAL A 66 14.47 -6.17 -14.09
N LEU A 67 13.60 -5.79 -15.02
CA LEU A 67 13.12 -4.42 -15.12
C LEU A 67 11.79 -4.26 -14.37
N PRO A 68 11.41 -3.05 -13.96
CA PRO A 68 10.11 -2.83 -13.33
C PRO A 68 8.94 -3.21 -14.23
N ASP A 69 8.04 -4.05 -13.73
CA ASP A 69 6.75 -4.37 -14.37
C ASP A 69 5.76 -3.23 -14.23
N ASN A 70 5.76 -2.59 -13.06
CA ASN A 70 4.86 -1.50 -12.75
C ASN A 70 5.48 -0.54 -11.74
N VAL A 71 5.10 0.73 -11.86
CA VAL A 71 5.56 1.79 -10.96
C VAL A 71 4.34 2.63 -10.53
N PRO A 72 3.52 2.13 -9.58
CA PRO A 72 2.45 2.92 -9.00
C PRO A 72 3.00 4.16 -8.30
N ALA A 73 2.68 5.34 -8.85
CA ALA A 73 3.15 6.62 -8.34
C ALA A 73 1.98 7.39 -7.73
N ASN A 74 2.04 7.61 -6.44
CA ASN A 74 1.03 8.41 -5.74
C ASN A 74 1.31 9.91 -5.86
N GLU A 75 0.24 10.68 -5.92
CA GLU A 75 0.23 12.11 -5.70
C GLU A 75 0.51 12.43 -4.22
N PHE A 76 0.48 13.69 -3.82
CA PHE A 76 0.77 14.06 -2.44
C PHE A 76 -0.45 13.88 -1.52
N LEU A 77 -0.20 13.39 -0.30
CA LEU A 77 -1.14 13.41 0.79
C LEU A 77 -0.80 14.60 1.70
N ASN A 78 -1.73 15.54 1.82
CA ASN A 78 -1.64 16.65 2.75
C ASN A 78 -2.26 16.28 4.11
N ILE A 79 -2.08 17.12 5.12
CA ILE A 79 -2.68 16.97 6.43
C ILE A 79 -3.36 18.29 6.80
N GLU A 80 -4.68 18.25 7.03
CA GLU A 80 -5.50 19.42 7.37
C GLU A 80 -5.29 20.59 6.40
N GLY A 81 -5.23 20.28 5.08
CA GLY A 81 -5.05 21.27 4.03
C GLY A 81 -3.61 21.75 3.81
N GLU A 82 -2.65 21.29 4.61
CA GLU A 82 -1.26 21.71 4.51
C GLU A 82 -0.33 20.55 4.12
N LYS A 83 0.74 20.88 3.38
CA LYS A 83 1.77 19.91 3.01
C LYS A 83 2.49 19.37 4.24
N VAL A 84 2.62 18.04 4.32
CA VAL A 84 3.43 17.36 5.32
C VAL A 84 4.85 17.91 5.36
N SER A 85 5.36 18.21 6.54
CA SER A 85 6.69 18.77 6.73
C SER A 85 7.33 18.30 8.04
N THR A 86 8.37 17.50 7.95
CA THR A 86 9.14 17.05 9.11
C THR A 86 9.87 18.19 9.80
N SER A 87 10.41 19.15 9.03
CA SER A 87 11.13 20.31 9.57
C SER A 87 10.23 21.27 10.36
N ARG A 88 8.94 21.33 10.02
CA ARG A 88 7.94 22.12 10.74
C ARG A 88 7.19 21.30 11.80
N ASN A 89 7.54 20.03 11.98
CA ASN A 89 6.82 19.07 12.80
C ASN A 89 5.32 18.98 12.46
N TRP A 90 4.99 19.14 11.18
CA TRP A 90 3.63 19.03 10.66
C TRP A 90 3.44 17.66 10.00
N ALA A 91 3.17 16.67 10.82
CA ALA A 91 2.99 15.28 10.40
C ALA A 91 2.21 14.50 11.47
N VAL A 92 1.57 13.41 11.09
CA VAL A 92 1.10 12.39 12.02
C VAL A 92 2.22 11.37 12.17
N TRP A 93 2.85 11.37 13.35
CA TRP A 93 3.93 10.43 13.65
C TRP A 93 3.34 9.08 14.03
N VAL A 94 3.57 8.06 13.20
CA VAL A 94 2.99 6.72 13.38
C VAL A 94 3.35 6.10 14.73
N ASN A 95 4.58 6.31 15.22
CA ASN A 95 5.01 5.83 16.54
C ASN A 95 4.28 6.50 17.72
N GLU A 96 3.78 7.71 17.55
CA GLU A 96 2.92 8.41 18.52
C GLU A 96 1.48 7.94 18.38
N TYR A 97 0.98 7.87 17.14
CA TYR A 97 -0.35 7.36 16.84
C TYR A 97 -0.60 5.98 17.47
N VAL A 98 0.32 5.03 17.30
CA VAL A 98 0.18 3.67 17.85
C VAL A 98 0.13 3.65 19.39
N LYS A 99 0.75 4.62 20.06
CA LYS A 99 0.66 4.76 21.52
C LYS A 99 -0.67 5.35 21.96
N ASP A 100 -1.12 6.41 21.26
CA ASP A 100 -2.32 7.15 21.63
C ASP A 100 -3.60 6.40 21.24
N PHE A 101 -3.55 5.64 20.15
CA PHE A 101 -4.66 4.88 19.58
C PHE A 101 -4.33 3.38 19.48
N SER A 102 -3.84 2.81 20.58
CA SER A 102 -3.47 1.39 20.63
C SER A 102 -4.65 0.49 20.28
N GLY A 103 -4.43 -0.46 19.33
CA GLY A 103 -5.46 -1.35 18.81
C GLY A 103 -6.29 -0.75 17.66
N CYS A 104 -5.97 0.47 17.22
CA CYS A 104 -6.61 1.13 16.09
C CYS A 104 -5.70 1.27 14.87
N GLU A 105 -4.64 0.47 14.78
CA GLU A 105 -3.66 0.52 13.69
C GLU A 105 -4.31 0.26 12.34
N ASP A 106 -5.26 -0.67 12.27
CA ASP A 106 -5.97 -1.01 11.05
C ASP A 106 -6.98 0.06 10.63
N VAL A 107 -7.47 0.86 11.57
CA VAL A 107 -8.31 2.02 11.23
C VAL A 107 -7.50 3.03 10.42
N LEU A 108 -6.27 3.32 10.85
CA LEU A 108 -5.38 4.22 10.10
C LEU A 108 -5.05 3.67 8.73
N ARG A 109 -4.72 2.37 8.63
CA ARG A 109 -4.46 1.71 7.34
C ARG A 109 -5.65 1.82 6.41
N TYR A 110 -6.85 1.54 6.92
CA TYR A 110 -8.08 1.64 6.15
C TYR A 110 -8.30 3.06 5.60
N VAL A 111 -8.20 4.07 6.47
CA VAL A 111 -8.39 5.47 6.06
C VAL A 111 -7.35 5.92 5.03
N LEU A 112 -6.08 5.54 5.21
CA LEU A 112 -5.03 5.86 4.25
C LEU A 112 -5.24 5.16 2.90
N CYS A 113 -5.71 3.91 2.88
CA CYS A 113 -6.05 3.21 1.64
C CYS A 113 -7.28 3.82 0.97
N ALA A 114 -8.34 4.10 1.73
CA ALA A 114 -9.58 4.70 1.21
C ALA A 114 -9.37 6.13 0.69
N ASN A 115 -8.34 6.82 1.21
CA ASN A 115 -7.99 8.19 0.83
C ASN A 115 -6.67 8.26 0.05
N ALA A 116 -6.25 7.16 -0.57
CA ALA A 116 -4.99 7.11 -1.31
C ALA A 116 -4.97 8.14 -2.46
N PRO A 117 -3.92 8.96 -2.57
CA PRO A 117 -3.82 9.98 -3.60
C PRO A 117 -3.35 9.39 -4.93
N GLU A 118 -4.16 8.54 -5.58
CA GLU A 118 -3.75 7.81 -6.79
C GLU A 118 -3.69 8.69 -8.03
N THR A 119 -4.65 9.58 -8.22
CA THR A 119 -4.79 10.40 -9.45
C THR A 119 -4.72 11.91 -9.21
N LYS A 120 -4.82 12.33 -7.98
CA LYS A 120 -4.74 13.74 -7.55
C LYS A 120 -4.26 13.82 -6.11
N ASP A 121 -3.72 14.96 -5.73
CA ASP A 121 -3.39 15.25 -4.32
C ASP A 121 -4.65 15.09 -3.46
N ASN A 122 -4.47 14.52 -2.27
CA ASN A 122 -5.55 14.31 -1.34
C ASN A 122 -5.19 14.87 0.05
N ASP A 123 -6.14 14.89 0.95
CA ASP A 123 -5.98 15.48 2.29
C ASP A 123 -6.42 14.50 3.38
N PHE A 124 -5.56 14.27 4.36
CA PHE A 124 -5.92 13.56 5.59
C PHE A 124 -6.43 14.56 6.60
N THR A 125 -7.65 14.35 7.09
CA THR A 125 -8.20 15.13 8.22
C THR A 125 -8.67 14.21 9.34
N TRP A 126 -8.52 14.65 10.59
CA TRP A 126 -9.03 13.89 11.74
C TRP A 126 -10.55 13.75 11.71
N LYS A 127 -11.23 14.69 11.07
CA LYS A 127 -12.68 14.63 10.86
C LYS A 127 -13.06 13.49 9.92
N ASP A 128 -12.39 13.38 8.75
CA ASP A 128 -12.62 12.28 7.80
C ASP A 128 -12.24 10.92 8.41
N PHE A 129 -11.14 10.86 9.16
CA PHE A 129 -10.73 9.67 9.92
C PHE A 129 -11.84 9.19 10.86
N GLN A 130 -12.42 10.09 11.66
CA GLN A 130 -13.52 9.77 12.58
C GLN A 130 -14.77 9.33 11.83
N ASP A 131 -15.13 10.06 10.77
CA ASP A 131 -16.34 9.78 9.98
C ASP A 131 -16.25 8.42 9.27
N ARG A 132 -15.11 8.09 8.67
CA ARG A 132 -14.90 6.78 8.03
C ARG A 132 -14.89 5.64 9.04
N ASN A 133 -14.22 5.82 10.17
CA ASN A 133 -14.27 4.83 11.24
C ASN A 133 -15.71 4.54 11.68
N ASN A 134 -16.49 5.58 11.94
CA ASN A 134 -17.84 5.44 12.46
C ASN A 134 -18.86 4.95 11.42
N SER A 135 -18.79 5.48 10.21
CA SER A 135 -19.76 5.15 9.16
C SER A 135 -19.38 3.86 8.40
N GLU A 136 -18.14 3.72 7.97
CA GLU A 136 -17.73 2.64 7.08
C GLU A 136 -17.32 1.39 7.89
N LEU A 137 -16.41 1.52 8.86
CA LEU A 137 -15.95 0.37 9.64
C LEU A 137 -16.97 -0.07 10.70
N VAL A 138 -17.54 0.84 11.47
CA VAL A 138 -18.47 0.47 12.55
C VAL A 138 -19.87 0.22 11.99
N SER A 139 -20.47 1.18 11.30
CA SER A 139 -21.88 1.10 10.89
C SER A 139 -22.11 0.15 9.72
N ILE A 140 -21.23 0.04 8.75
CA ILE A 140 -21.37 -0.85 7.60
C ILE A 140 -20.72 -2.20 7.88
N PHE A 141 -19.38 -2.23 7.94
CA PHE A 141 -18.64 -3.48 8.07
C PHE A 141 -18.90 -4.19 9.40
N GLY A 142 -18.80 -3.47 10.53
CA GLY A 142 -19.03 -4.02 11.86
C GLY A 142 -20.47 -4.54 12.02
N ASN A 143 -21.44 -3.86 11.46
CA ASN A 143 -22.84 -4.28 11.46
C ASN A 143 -23.06 -5.55 10.62
N PHE A 144 -22.42 -5.62 9.44
CA PHE A 144 -22.43 -6.82 8.61
C PHE A 144 -21.85 -8.02 9.37
N VAL A 145 -20.66 -7.89 9.94
CA VAL A 145 -20.00 -8.94 10.73
C VAL A 145 -20.87 -9.36 11.92
N ASN A 146 -21.38 -8.42 12.69
CA ASN A 146 -22.20 -8.70 13.85
C ASN A 146 -23.49 -9.44 13.48
N ARG A 147 -24.20 -8.99 12.46
CA ARG A 147 -25.44 -9.67 12.00
C ARG A 147 -25.17 -11.07 11.49
N THR A 148 -24.11 -11.25 10.69
CA THR A 148 -23.71 -12.58 10.18
C THR A 148 -23.38 -13.51 11.34
N TRP A 149 -22.62 -13.03 12.32
CA TRP A 149 -22.22 -13.78 13.50
C TRP A 149 -23.43 -14.20 14.35
N VAL A 150 -24.34 -13.29 14.60
CA VAL A 150 -25.58 -13.56 15.35
C VAL A 150 -26.44 -14.61 14.64
N LEU A 151 -26.60 -14.49 13.32
CA LEU A 151 -27.38 -15.49 12.54
C LEU A 151 -26.68 -16.83 12.52
N MET A 152 -25.39 -16.89 12.37
CA MET A 152 -24.61 -18.13 12.40
C MET A 152 -24.74 -18.84 13.77
N HIS A 153 -24.68 -18.11 14.86
CA HIS A 153 -24.93 -18.70 16.19
C HIS A 153 -26.35 -19.21 16.35
N LYS A 154 -27.31 -18.41 15.91
CA LYS A 154 -28.75 -18.78 16.05
C LYS A 154 -29.17 -19.95 15.18
N LEU A 155 -28.69 -20.02 13.94
CA LEU A 155 -29.13 -20.97 12.93
C LEU A 155 -28.19 -22.18 12.76
N CYS A 156 -26.91 -21.99 13.00
CA CYS A 156 -25.88 -23.01 12.73
C CYS A 156 -25.10 -23.43 13.99
N GLY A 157 -25.56 -23.05 15.19
CA GLY A 157 -24.89 -23.40 16.46
C GLY A 157 -23.47 -22.87 16.57
N GLY A 158 -23.15 -21.71 15.95
CA GLY A 158 -21.84 -21.08 15.97
C GLY A 158 -20.79 -21.73 15.07
N LYS A 159 -21.22 -22.62 14.16
CA LYS A 159 -20.34 -23.27 13.18
C LYS A 159 -20.64 -22.76 11.78
N VAL A 160 -19.60 -22.61 10.98
CA VAL A 160 -19.73 -22.29 9.55
C VAL A 160 -20.44 -23.47 8.89
N PRO A 161 -21.61 -23.28 8.25
CA PRO A 161 -22.33 -24.36 7.57
C PRO A 161 -21.52 -24.85 6.36
N LYS A 162 -21.80 -26.09 5.93
CA LYS A 162 -21.26 -26.57 4.65
C LYS A 162 -21.90 -25.80 3.51
N LEU A 163 -21.13 -25.50 2.50
CA LEU A 163 -21.67 -25.01 1.23
C LEU A 163 -22.46 -26.15 0.56
N HIS A 164 -23.70 -25.89 0.21
CA HIS A 164 -24.59 -26.80 -0.52
C HIS A 164 -24.65 -26.31 -1.97
N GLU A 165 -23.77 -26.84 -2.82
CA GLU A 165 -23.69 -26.46 -4.23
C GLU A 165 -24.95 -26.78 -5.02
N ASP A 166 -25.71 -27.79 -4.58
CA ASP A 166 -26.96 -28.26 -5.19
C ASP A 166 -28.13 -27.27 -5.08
N ILE A 167 -28.05 -26.29 -4.18
CA ILE A 167 -29.09 -25.27 -3.98
C ILE A 167 -28.65 -23.87 -4.41
N LEU A 168 -27.41 -23.71 -4.91
CA LEU A 168 -26.91 -22.42 -5.40
C LEU A 168 -27.66 -21.99 -6.67
N ASP A 169 -28.21 -20.80 -6.63
CA ASP A 169 -28.78 -20.18 -7.82
C ASP A 169 -27.70 -19.42 -8.62
N GLU A 170 -28.06 -18.83 -9.77
CA GLU A 170 -27.13 -18.10 -10.62
C GLU A 170 -26.58 -16.82 -9.96
N ARG A 171 -27.30 -16.24 -8.99
CA ARG A 171 -26.86 -15.07 -8.24
C ARG A 171 -25.81 -15.44 -7.21
N ASP A 172 -26.00 -16.57 -6.55
CA ASP A 172 -25.03 -17.11 -5.58
C ASP A 172 -23.71 -17.43 -6.28
N LYS A 173 -23.77 -18.06 -7.46
CA LYS A 173 -22.60 -18.39 -8.26
C LYS A 173 -21.86 -17.13 -8.71
N ALA A 174 -22.56 -16.13 -9.25
CA ALA A 174 -21.97 -14.87 -9.64
C ALA A 174 -21.30 -14.16 -8.44
N LEU A 175 -21.91 -14.17 -7.26
CA LEU A 175 -21.32 -13.58 -6.05
C LEU A 175 -20.03 -14.31 -5.63
N ILE A 176 -19.99 -15.64 -5.76
CA ILE A 176 -18.80 -16.43 -5.43
C ILE A 176 -17.66 -16.17 -6.42
N GLU A 177 -17.99 -15.94 -7.70
CA GLU A 177 -17.00 -15.58 -8.73
C GLU A 177 -16.44 -14.17 -8.57
N ASP A 178 -17.21 -13.25 -7.98
CA ASP A 178 -16.80 -11.85 -7.73
C ASP A 178 -15.92 -11.68 -6.48
N ILE A 179 -15.77 -12.70 -5.62
CA ILE A 179 -14.96 -12.70 -4.39
C ILE A 179 -13.58 -13.32 -4.64
#